data_6a3879cdd110b66be1e6eea880278736
#
_entry.id   6a3879cdd110b66be1e6eea880278736
#
_cell.length_a   1.000
_cell.length_b   1.000
_cell.length_c   1.000
_cell.angle_alpha   90.00
_cell.angle_beta   90.00
_cell.angle_gamma   90.00
#
_symmetry.space_group_name_H-M   'P 1'
#
loop_
_entity.id
_entity.type
_entity.pdbx_description
1 polymer ?
#
loop_
_entity_poly.entity_id
_entity_poly.type
_entity_poly.pdbx_seq_one_letter_code
_entity_poly.pdbx_strand_id
1 'polypeptide(L)'
;ATGKLYQTFWYNNGVKEDTAVMYYEDGMRVFRKTPFRRDTMHGVQIQYYKSGRIRAKLEFVDGLRKPYLEEFKSDGTPITDYASLVVETSDNYKQNGTYTIKLSLNKKDVKANFYRGGYQNGLFNPKAVAKINDSDYSGVILLRKTADPAQNYVEVIAEILTPLGNRLLEYRKIDLPYNDLK
;
A
#
# COMPACT_ATOMS: atom_id res chain seq x y z
N ALA A 1 -29.51 10.93 -15.03
CA ALA A 1 -29.04 10.81 -13.63
C ALA A 1 -30.20 10.27 -12.80
N THR A 2 -29.95 9.28 -11.94
CA THR A 2 -31.01 8.60 -11.14
C THR A 2 -31.48 9.43 -9.93
N GLY A 3 -30.91 10.63 -9.71
CA GLY A 3 -31.18 11.48 -8.54
C GLY A 3 -30.74 10.91 -7.19
N LYS A 4 -30.02 9.78 -7.17
CA LYS A 4 -29.54 9.16 -5.93
C LYS A 4 -28.25 9.82 -5.46
N LEU A 5 -28.12 10.00 -4.14
CA LEU A 5 -26.95 10.57 -3.52
C LEU A 5 -25.76 9.62 -3.66
N TYR A 6 -24.66 10.09 -4.26
CA TYR A 6 -23.45 9.31 -4.43
C TYR A 6 -22.37 9.68 -3.41
N GLN A 7 -22.15 10.99 -3.22
CA GLN A 7 -21.11 11.49 -2.31
C GLN A 7 -21.44 12.89 -1.80
N THR A 8 -21.05 13.19 -0.56
CA THR A 8 -21.09 14.53 0.03
C THR A 8 -19.70 14.97 0.47
N PHE A 9 -19.43 16.27 0.36
CA PHE A 9 -18.24 16.93 0.87
C PHE A 9 -18.63 18.15 1.68
N TRP A 10 -17.85 18.45 2.70
CA TRP A 10 -17.91 19.70 3.44
C TRP A 10 -16.80 20.64 2.98
N TYR A 11 -17.13 21.91 2.84
CA TYR A 11 -16.19 22.96 2.45
C TYR A 11 -16.24 24.11 3.44
N ASN A 12 -15.03 24.60 3.81
CA ASN A 12 -14.85 25.84 4.54
C ASN A 12 -14.04 26.79 3.66
N ASN A 13 -14.63 27.94 3.30
CA ASN A 13 -14.00 28.92 2.39
C ASN A 13 -13.47 28.30 1.08
N GLY A 14 -14.22 27.37 0.48
CA GLY A 14 -13.83 26.69 -0.78
C GLY A 14 -12.84 25.56 -0.64
N VAL A 15 -12.36 25.28 0.56
CA VAL A 15 -11.40 24.19 0.88
C VAL A 15 -12.16 23.01 1.49
N LYS A 16 -11.86 21.77 1.05
CA LYS A 16 -12.45 20.57 1.66
C LYS A 16 -11.93 20.41 3.08
N GLU A 17 -12.86 20.36 4.00
CA GLU A 17 -12.63 20.14 5.42
C GLU A 17 -13.61 19.09 5.94
N ASP A 18 -13.35 18.53 7.17
CA ASP A 18 -14.22 17.56 7.81
C ASP A 18 -14.38 16.26 6.98
N THR A 19 -15.49 15.56 7.10
CA THR A 19 -15.68 14.20 6.60
C THR A 19 -16.49 14.16 5.31
N ALA A 20 -15.87 13.68 4.23
CA ALA A 20 -16.59 13.27 3.04
C ALA A 20 -17.27 11.92 3.27
N VAL A 21 -18.51 11.79 2.80
CA VAL A 21 -19.31 10.57 2.91
C VAL A 21 -19.67 10.06 1.52
N MET A 22 -19.31 8.80 1.25
CA MET A 22 -19.71 8.10 0.03
C MET A 22 -20.79 7.07 0.37
N TYR A 23 -21.78 6.95 -0.50
CA TYR A 23 -22.93 6.08 -0.31
C TYR A 23 -22.90 4.90 -1.28
N TYR A 24 -23.60 3.83 -0.92
CA TYR A 24 -23.90 2.73 -1.83
C TYR A 24 -24.86 3.21 -2.95
N GLU A 25 -25.03 2.39 -3.97
CA GLU A 25 -25.89 2.68 -5.14
C GLU A 25 -27.35 3.04 -4.81
N ASP A 26 -27.81 2.66 -3.60
CA ASP A 26 -29.13 3.03 -3.11
C ASP A 26 -29.24 4.53 -2.73
N GLY A 27 -28.10 5.20 -2.52
CA GLY A 27 -28.04 6.61 -2.12
C GLY A 27 -28.44 6.88 -0.66
N MET A 28 -28.60 5.83 0.15
CA MET A 28 -29.05 5.93 1.55
C MET A 28 -28.02 5.36 2.53
N ARG A 29 -27.43 4.19 2.21
CA ARG A 29 -26.49 3.52 3.09
C ARG A 29 -25.07 4.01 2.86
N VAL A 30 -24.38 4.35 3.94
CA VAL A 30 -22.99 4.83 3.88
C VAL A 30 -22.08 3.65 3.51
N PHE A 31 -21.28 3.86 2.46
CA PHE A 31 -20.20 2.95 2.09
C PHE A 31 -18.87 3.34 2.74
N ARG A 32 -18.54 4.64 2.75
CA ARG A 32 -17.24 5.11 3.21
C ARG A 32 -17.31 6.52 3.79
N LYS A 33 -16.61 6.74 4.90
CA LYS A 33 -16.33 8.05 5.49
C LYS A 33 -14.84 8.34 5.38
N THR A 34 -14.47 9.48 4.83
CA THR A 34 -13.08 9.90 4.63
C THR A 34 -12.89 11.28 5.22
N PRO A 35 -12.09 11.45 6.29
CA PRO A 35 -11.79 12.77 6.81
C PRO A 35 -10.84 13.53 5.89
N PHE A 36 -11.07 14.83 5.75
CA PHE A 36 -10.26 15.76 4.98
C PHE A 36 -9.77 16.90 5.86
N ARG A 37 -8.61 17.41 5.54
CA ARG A 37 -8.02 18.61 6.07
C ARG A 37 -7.31 19.34 4.94
N ARG A 38 -7.72 20.59 4.64
CA ARG A 38 -7.14 21.42 3.57
C ARG A 38 -7.04 20.66 2.25
N ASP A 39 -8.16 20.16 1.73
CA ASP A 39 -8.30 19.40 0.48
C ASP A 39 -7.60 18.03 0.44
N THR A 40 -6.88 17.62 1.48
CA THR A 40 -6.18 16.33 1.54
C THR A 40 -6.83 15.35 2.52
N MET A 41 -6.78 14.05 2.21
CA MET A 41 -7.21 13.02 3.17
C MET A 41 -6.31 13.06 4.40
N HIS A 42 -6.91 13.17 5.59
CA HIS A 42 -6.18 13.24 6.85
C HIS A 42 -6.98 12.63 7.99
N GLY A 43 -6.46 11.55 8.60
CA GLY A 43 -7.12 10.79 9.64
C GLY A 43 -7.56 9.40 9.19
N VAL A 44 -8.45 8.77 9.96
CA VAL A 44 -8.90 7.39 9.71
C VAL A 44 -10.11 7.38 8.77
N GLN A 45 -9.90 6.82 7.59
CA GLN A 45 -10.99 6.47 6.66
C GLN A 45 -11.65 5.18 7.13
N ILE A 46 -12.98 5.15 7.19
CA ILE A 46 -13.75 3.98 7.59
C ILE A 46 -14.67 3.57 6.43
N GLN A 47 -14.63 2.29 6.08
CA GLN A 47 -15.55 1.65 5.14
C GLN A 47 -16.57 0.81 5.91
N TYR A 48 -17.78 0.71 5.37
CA TYR A 48 -18.89 0.00 5.99
C TYR A 48 -19.48 -1.03 5.01
N TYR A 49 -20.00 -2.10 5.55
CA TYR A 49 -20.92 -2.99 4.85
C TYR A 49 -22.31 -2.34 4.71
N LYS A 50 -23.16 -2.87 3.82
CA LYS A 50 -24.56 -2.45 3.69
C LYS A 50 -25.36 -2.60 4.98
N SER A 51 -24.92 -3.46 5.89
CA SER A 51 -25.50 -3.64 7.25
C SER A 51 -25.14 -2.51 8.23
N GLY A 52 -24.23 -1.59 7.85
CA GLY A 52 -23.69 -0.56 8.74
C GLY A 52 -22.50 -1.01 9.59
N ARG A 53 -22.15 -2.30 9.59
CA ARG A 53 -20.95 -2.79 10.30
C ARG A 53 -19.67 -2.30 9.60
N ILE A 54 -18.61 -2.08 10.38
CA ILE A 54 -17.31 -1.68 9.85
C ILE A 54 -16.77 -2.81 8.98
N ARG A 55 -16.28 -2.43 7.79
CA ARG A 55 -15.66 -3.29 6.79
C ARG A 55 -14.15 -3.12 6.75
N ALA A 56 -13.67 -1.89 6.81
CA ALA A 56 -12.24 -1.59 6.84
C ALA A 56 -11.94 -0.23 7.47
N LYS A 57 -10.69 -0.10 7.98
CA LYS A 57 -10.12 1.17 8.42
C LYS A 57 -8.75 1.34 7.80
N LEU A 58 -8.47 2.55 7.27
CA LEU A 58 -7.20 2.96 6.71
C LEU A 58 -6.83 4.34 7.27
N GLU A 59 -5.56 4.63 7.41
CA GLU A 59 -5.13 5.93 7.94
C GLU A 59 -4.33 6.72 6.91
N PHE A 60 -4.59 8.03 6.87
CA PHE A 60 -3.94 8.98 5.97
C PHE A 60 -3.40 10.19 6.75
N VAL A 61 -2.28 10.71 6.29
CA VAL A 61 -1.70 11.98 6.75
C VAL A 61 -1.34 12.78 5.51
N ASP A 62 -2.00 13.94 5.35
CA ASP A 62 -1.78 14.88 4.24
C ASP A 62 -1.79 14.19 2.85
N GLY A 63 -2.77 13.31 2.65
CA GLY A 63 -2.98 12.56 1.42
C GLY A 63 -2.13 11.29 1.27
N LEU A 64 -1.11 11.09 2.11
CA LEU A 64 -0.27 9.90 2.11
C LEU A 64 -0.79 8.82 3.05
N ARG A 65 -0.56 7.56 2.70
CA ARG A 65 -1.02 6.43 3.50
C ARG A 65 -0.03 6.05 4.60
N LYS A 66 -0.56 5.81 5.81
CA LYS A 66 0.15 5.02 6.81
C LYS A 66 0.10 3.52 6.46
N PRO A 67 1.09 2.72 6.89
CA PRO A 67 1.04 1.26 6.79
C PRO A 67 0.07 0.67 7.83
N TYR A 68 -1.16 1.20 7.84
CA TYR A 68 -2.23 0.80 8.74
C TYR A 68 -3.44 0.36 7.93
N LEU A 69 -3.89 -0.86 8.18
CA LEU A 69 -5.10 -1.44 7.61
C LEU A 69 -5.70 -2.41 8.63
N GLU A 70 -6.97 -2.22 8.93
CA GLU A 70 -7.81 -3.22 9.59
C GLU A 70 -8.96 -3.57 8.64
N GLU A 71 -9.24 -4.85 8.48
CA GLU A 71 -10.38 -5.34 7.70
C GLU A 71 -11.17 -6.34 8.53
N PHE A 72 -12.47 -6.37 8.30
CA PHE A 72 -13.41 -7.22 9.04
C PHE A 72 -14.32 -7.97 8.06
N LYS A 73 -14.69 -9.19 8.42
CA LYS A 73 -15.78 -9.92 7.77
C LYS A 73 -17.14 -9.28 8.08
N SER A 74 -18.17 -9.66 7.36
CA SER A 74 -19.54 -9.13 7.54
C SER A 74 -20.14 -9.43 8.92
N ASP A 75 -19.63 -10.45 9.62
CA ASP A 75 -19.99 -10.79 10.99
C ASP A 75 -19.24 -9.96 12.05
N GLY A 76 -18.22 -9.17 11.63
CA GLY A 76 -17.37 -8.34 12.48
C GLY A 76 -16.07 -9.02 12.90
N THR A 77 -15.80 -10.25 12.48
CA THR A 77 -14.54 -10.96 12.75
C THR A 77 -13.38 -10.27 11.99
N PRO A 78 -12.24 -9.95 12.66
CA PRO A 78 -11.07 -9.41 11.98
C PRO A 78 -10.52 -10.35 10.90
N ILE A 79 -10.07 -9.79 9.78
CA ILE A 79 -9.32 -10.50 8.76
C ILE A 79 -7.84 -10.32 9.06
N THR A 80 -7.11 -11.41 9.30
CA THR A 80 -5.68 -11.41 9.62
C THR A 80 -4.86 -12.25 8.66
N ASP A 81 -5.50 -13.15 7.89
CA ASP A 81 -4.83 -14.03 6.93
C ASP A 81 -4.63 -13.35 5.58
N TYR A 82 -3.69 -12.40 5.52
CA TYR A 82 -3.26 -11.75 4.29
C TYR A 82 -2.14 -12.53 3.60
N ALA A 83 -1.94 -12.25 2.31
CA ALA A 83 -0.71 -12.61 1.63
C ALA A 83 0.45 -11.78 2.20
N SER A 84 1.63 -12.36 2.26
CA SER A 84 2.84 -11.72 2.78
C SER A 84 3.98 -11.77 1.76
N LEU A 85 4.90 -10.81 1.87
CA LEU A 85 6.05 -10.65 1.00
C LEU A 85 7.04 -11.81 1.17
N VAL A 86 7.40 -12.43 0.05
CA VAL A 86 8.47 -13.41 -0.07
C VAL A 86 9.63 -12.78 -0.83
N VAL A 87 10.83 -12.97 -0.30
CA VAL A 87 12.08 -12.48 -0.89
C VAL A 87 12.96 -13.67 -1.23
N GLU A 88 13.30 -13.80 -2.51
CA GLU A 88 14.25 -14.78 -3.02
C GLU A 88 15.47 -14.03 -3.57
N THR A 89 16.66 -14.57 -3.35
CA THR A 89 17.91 -13.95 -3.82
C THR A 89 18.71 -14.90 -4.68
N SER A 90 19.42 -14.37 -5.68
CA SER A 90 20.38 -15.10 -6.50
C SER A 90 21.70 -14.35 -6.51
N ASP A 91 22.72 -14.98 -5.95
CA ASP A 91 24.07 -14.43 -5.81
C ASP A 91 24.98 -14.94 -6.94
N ASN A 92 25.25 -14.07 -7.89
CA ASN A 92 26.21 -14.27 -8.98
C ASN A 92 27.37 -13.27 -8.88
N TYR A 93 27.60 -12.67 -7.70
CA TYR A 93 28.58 -11.62 -7.51
C TYR A 93 30.01 -12.06 -7.90
N LYS A 94 30.43 -13.24 -7.49
CA LYS A 94 31.77 -13.77 -7.83
C LYS A 94 31.93 -14.14 -9.30
N GLN A 95 30.84 -14.46 -9.98
CA GLN A 95 30.85 -14.91 -11.37
C GLN A 95 30.83 -13.75 -12.37
N ASN A 96 29.92 -12.80 -12.15
CA ASN A 96 29.69 -11.72 -13.10
C ASN A 96 29.35 -10.36 -12.43
N GLY A 97 29.52 -10.25 -11.10
CA GLY A 97 29.28 -9.01 -10.36
C GLY A 97 27.79 -8.67 -10.19
N THR A 98 26.88 -9.64 -10.25
CA THR A 98 25.44 -9.37 -10.11
C THR A 98 24.85 -10.03 -8.86
N TYR A 99 23.83 -9.37 -8.31
CA TYR A 99 22.98 -9.89 -7.26
C TYR A 99 21.53 -9.56 -7.55
N THR A 100 20.67 -10.56 -7.60
CA THR A 100 19.26 -10.38 -7.95
C THR A 100 18.38 -10.63 -6.73
N ILE A 101 17.43 -9.73 -6.49
CA ILE A 101 16.37 -9.87 -5.49
C ILE A 101 15.07 -10.01 -6.26
N LYS A 102 14.38 -11.13 -6.07
CA LYS A 102 13.03 -11.36 -6.60
C LYS A 102 12.03 -11.25 -5.45
N LEU A 103 10.98 -10.48 -5.68
CA LEU A 103 9.87 -10.27 -4.75
C LEU A 103 8.63 -10.98 -5.30
N SER A 104 7.94 -11.69 -4.44
CA SER A 104 6.66 -12.34 -4.73
C SER A 104 5.80 -12.40 -3.48
N LEU A 105 4.64 -13.04 -3.54
CA LEU A 105 3.79 -13.27 -2.38
C LEU A 105 3.69 -14.76 -2.06
N ASN A 106 3.49 -15.09 -0.78
CA ASN A 106 3.29 -16.48 -0.33
C ASN A 106 1.95 -17.09 -0.77
N LYS A 107 1.00 -16.27 -1.26
CA LYS A 107 -0.26 -16.71 -1.85
C LYS A 107 -0.25 -16.43 -3.36
N LYS A 108 -0.52 -17.47 -4.15
CA LYS A 108 -0.66 -17.36 -5.61
C LYS A 108 -1.91 -16.52 -5.95
N ASP A 109 -1.91 -15.91 -7.12
CA ASP A 109 -3.03 -15.14 -7.68
C ASP A 109 -3.43 -13.88 -6.89
N VAL A 110 -2.64 -13.47 -5.88
CA VAL A 110 -2.80 -12.20 -5.20
C VAL A 110 -1.92 -11.15 -5.87
N LYS A 111 -2.55 -10.10 -6.40
CA LYS A 111 -1.86 -9.01 -7.08
C LYS A 111 -1.18 -8.07 -6.10
N ALA A 112 -0.01 -7.58 -6.47
CA ALA A 112 0.70 -6.55 -5.73
C ALA A 112 1.45 -5.59 -6.65
N ASN A 113 1.68 -4.37 -6.16
CA ASN A 113 2.71 -3.50 -6.68
C ASN A 113 3.92 -3.61 -5.74
N PHE A 114 5.10 -3.77 -6.33
CA PHE A 114 6.36 -3.82 -5.60
C PHE A 114 7.16 -2.56 -5.89
N TYR A 115 7.79 -2.02 -4.84
CA TYR A 115 8.56 -0.78 -4.92
C TYR A 115 9.92 -0.96 -4.26
N ARG A 116 10.96 -0.37 -4.85
CA ARG A 116 12.26 -0.16 -4.22
C ARG A 116 12.25 1.19 -3.52
N GLY A 117 12.56 1.20 -2.23
CA GLY A 117 12.54 2.35 -1.33
C GLY A 117 11.72 2.09 -0.08
N GLY A 118 11.84 2.98 0.91
CA GLY A 118 11.20 2.86 2.21
C GLY A 118 10.13 3.91 2.47
N TYR A 119 9.51 3.82 3.64
CA TYR A 119 8.60 4.85 4.11
C TYR A 119 9.33 6.16 4.41
N GLN A 120 8.68 7.27 4.12
CA GLN A 120 9.16 8.60 4.49
C GLN A 120 8.36 9.09 5.70
N ASN A 121 9.04 9.26 6.84
CA ASN A 121 8.40 9.64 8.11
C ASN A 121 7.22 8.71 8.50
N GLY A 122 7.35 7.40 8.23
CA GLY A 122 6.30 6.41 8.49
C GLY A 122 5.13 6.42 7.48
N LEU A 123 5.25 7.14 6.36
CA LEU A 123 4.23 7.27 5.34
C LEU A 123 4.68 6.67 4.01
N PHE A 124 3.75 6.04 3.30
CA PHE A 124 3.96 5.57 1.94
C PHE A 124 3.70 6.69 0.93
N ASN A 125 4.78 7.10 0.27
CA ASN A 125 4.73 8.07 -0.83
C ASN A 125 5.10 7.37 -2.14
N PRO A 126 4.13 7.03 -3.01
CA PRO A 126 4.40 6.33 -4.27
C PRO A 126 5.23 7.14 -5.27
N LYS A 127 5.34 8.47 -5.08
CA LYS A 127 6.19 9.34 -5.91
C LYS A 127 7.67 9.33 -5.48
N ALA A 128 7.96 8.82 -4.27
CA ALA A 128 9.31 8.80 -3.70
C ALA A 128 9.98 7.42 -3.75
N VAL A 129 9.29 6.42 -4.29
CA VAL A 129 9.78 5.04 -4.43
C VAL A 129 9.71 4.61 -5.90
N ALA A 130 10.61 3.71 -6.31
CA ALA A 130 10.62 3.21 -7.67
C ALA A 130 9.78 1.93 -7.79
N LYS A 131 8.79 1.91 -8.69
CA LYS A 131 8.04 0.70 -8.99
C LYS A 131 8.94 -0.29 -9.76
N ILE A 132 8.94 -1.55 -9.31
CA ILE A 132 9.84 -2.61 -9.81
C ILE A 132 9.10 -3.89 -10.22
N ASN A 133 7.81 -3.78 -10.54
CA ASN A 133 7.06 -4.92 -11.04
C ASN A 133 7.60 -5.41 -12.38
N ASP A 134 7.77 -6.73 -12.52
CA ASP A 134 7.92 -7.42 -13.79
C ASP A 134 6.58 -8.06 -14.25
N SER A 135 5.65 -8.25 -13.30
CA SER A 135 4.29 -8.71 -13.52
C SER A 135 3.35 -8.21 -12.41
N ASP A 136 2.06 -8.54 -12.47
CA ASP A 136 1.11 -8.26 -11.38
C ASP A 136 1.41 -9.05 -10.09
N TYR A 137 2.32 -10.02 -10.15
CA TYR A 137 2.58 -11.00 -9.08
C TYR A 137 4.01 -11.00 -8.56
N SER A 138 4.92 -10.28 -9.22
CA SER A 138 6.33 -10.26 -8.88
C SER A 138 7.02 -8.94 -9.22
N GLY A 139 8.17 -8.72 -8.58
CA GLY A 139 9.07 -7.61 -8.86
C GLY A 139 10.52 -8.08 -8.78
N VAL A 140 11.41 -7.45 -9.54
CA VAL A 140 12.82 -7.83 -9.61
C VAL A 140 13.71 -6.60 -9.41
N ILE A 141 14.74 -6.77 -8.59
CA ILE A 141 15.84 -5.81 -8.45
C ILE A 141 17.12 -6.52 -8.88
N LEU A 142 17.74 -6.05 -9.95
CA LEU A 142 19.06 -6.48 -10.36
C LEU A 142 20.08 -5.45 -9.88
N LEU A 143 20.94 -5.86 -8.95
CA LEU A 143 22.06 -5.08 -8.45
C LEU A 143 23.33 -5.49 -9.16
N ARG A 144 24.23 -4.52 -9.40
CA ARG A 144 25.54 -4.75 -10.03
C ARG A 144 26.65 -4.22 -9.15
N LYS A 145 27.79 -4.88 -9.22
CA LYS A 145 29.02 -4.42 -8.58
C LYS A 145 29.41 -3.04 -9.13
N THR A 146 29.78 -2.13 -8.23
CA THR A 146 30.24 -0.78 -8.55
C THR A 146 31.65 -0.58 -8.00
N ALA A 147 32.36 0.44 -8.53
CA ALA A 147 33.69 0.81 -8.02
C ALA A 147 33.63 1.47 -6.64
N ASP A 148 32.51 2.17 -6.37
CA ASP A 148 32.33 2.91 -5.12
C ASP A 148 31.48 2.12 -4.13
N PRO A 149 31.72 2.26 -2.81
CA PRO A 149 30.87 1.70 -1.80
C PRO A 149 29.43 2.19 -1.94
N ALA A 150 28.48 1.28 -1.78
CA ALA A 150 27.04 1.55 -1.80
C ALA A 150 26.43 1.20 -0.43
N GLN A 151 25.13 1.44 -0.30
CA GLN A 151 24.40 0.96 0.88
C GLN A 151 24.41 -0.57 0.89
N ASN A 152 24.66 -1.14 2.06
CA ASN A 152 24.64 -2.60 2.27
C ASN A 152 23.22 -3.16 2.53
N TYR A 153 22.18 -2.46 2.09
CA TYR A 153 20.80 -2.89 2.18
C TYR A 153 19.94 -2.32 1.06
N VAL A 154 18.81 -2.95 0.83
CA VAL A 154 17.73 -2.46 -0.03
C VAL A 154 16.45 -2.43 0.78
N GLU A 155 15.70 -1.35 0.67
CA GLU A 155 14.36 -1.24 1.23
C GLU A 155 13.32 -1.52 0.15
N VAL A 156 12.29 -2.28 0.50
CA VAL A 156 11.21 -2.63 -0.42
C VAL A 156 9.85 -2.49 0.27
N ILE A 157 8.84 -2.13 -0.52
CA ILE A 157 7.45 -2.08 -0.09
C ILE A 157 6.63 -2.92 -1.08
N ALA A 158 5.79 -3.82 -0.56
CA ALA A 158 4.73 -4.48 -1.30
C ALA A 158 3.40 -3.81 -0.97
N GLU A 159 2.69 -3.35 -2.00
CA GLU A 159 1.32 -2.86 -1.90
C GLU A 159 0.37 -3.95 -2.39
N ILE A 160 -0.13 -4.76 -1.46
CA ILE A 160 -0.83 -6.03 -1.70
C ILE A 160 -2.33 -5.79 -1.79
N LEU A 161 -2.98 -6.29 -2.85
CA LEU A 161 -4.43 -6.23 -3.00
C LEU A 161 -5.09 -7.23 -2.05
N THR A 162 -5.93 -6.73 -1.14
CA THR A 162 -6.68 -7.57 -0.20
C THR A 162 -7.96 -8.11 -0.81
N PRO A 163 -8.58 -9.17 -0.21
CA PRO A 163 -9.87 -9.68 -0.66
C PRO A 163 -11.01 -8.65 -0.63
N LEU A 164 -10.91 -7.64 0.23
CA LEU A 164 -11.88 -6.55 0.27
C LEU A 164 -11.54 -5.38 -0.67
N GLY A 165 -10.52 -5.52 -1.53
CA GLY A 165 -10.14 -4.53 -2.53
C GLY A 165 -9.34 -3.35 -1.97
N ASN A 166 -8.89 -3.42 -0.72
CA ASN A 166 -7.95 -2.44 -0.17
C ASN A 166 -6.51 -2.82 -0.52
N ARG A 167 -5.56 -1.98 -0.12
CA ARG A 167 -4.14 -2.18 -0.34
C ARG A 167 -3.43 -2.28 1.01
N LEU A 168 -2.94 -3.47 1.36
CA LEU A 168 -2.06 -3.68 2.50
C LEU A 168 -0.64 -3.26 2.13
N LEU A 169 0.04 -2.54 3.00
CA LEU A 169 1.43 -2.14 2.82
C LEU A 169 2.33 -3.00 3.71
N GLU A 170 3.21 -3.78 3.10
CA GLU A 170 4.24 -4.54 3.80
C GLU A 170 5.61 -4.00 3.42
N TYR A 171 6.42 -3.66 4.42
CA TYR A 171 7.78 -3.14 4.27
C TYR A 171 8.79 -4.19 4.69
N ARG A 172 9.92 -4.25 3.95
CA ARG A 172 11.08 -5.03 4.33
C ARG A 172 12.37 -4.30 4.01
N LYS A 173 13.30 -4.33 4.97
CA LYS A 173 14.70 -4.02 4.75
C LYS A 173 15.42 -5.34 4.50
N ILE A 174 16.20 -5.40 3.40
CA ILE A 174 16.95 -6.57 2.95
C ILE A 174 18.42 -6.20 3.03
N ASP A 175 19.15 -6.82 3.96
CA ASP A 175 20.60 -6.63 4.07
C ASP A 175 21.31 -7.33 2.91
N LEU A 176 22.31 -6.67 2.34
CA LEU A 176 23.10 -7.18 1.24
C LEU A 176 24.43 -7.77 1.75
N PRO A 177 24.90 -8.87 1.15
CA PRO A 177 26.17 -9.50 1.56
C PRO A 177 27.41 -8.70 1.12
N TYR A 178 27.24 -7.70 0.24
CA TYR A 178 28.30 -6.88 -0.34
C TYR A 178 27.96 -5.40 -0.21
N ASN A 179 28.97 -4.56 0.02
CA ASN A 179 28.81 -3.12 0.22
C ASN A 179 29.08 -2.28 -1.04
N ASP A 180 29.23 -2.94 -2.19
CA ASP A 180 29.49 -2.33 -3.49
C ASP A 180 28.45 -2.73 -4.57
N LEU A 181 27.28 -3.14 -4.14
CA LEU A 181 26.13 -3.43 -5.01
C LEU A 181 25.20 -2.21 -5.15
N LYS A 182 24.90 -1.84 -6.40
CA LYS A 182 23.99 -0.72 -6.70
C LYS A 182 22.99 -1.08 -7.78
#